data_75180fd72fc097e1d43e6327aa0352c5
#
_entry.id   75180fd72fc097e1d43e6327aa0352c5
#
_cell.length_a   1.000
_cell.length_b   1.000
_cell.length_c   1.000
_cell.angle_alpha   90.00
_cell.angle_beta   90.00
_cell.angle_gamma   90.00
#
_symmetry.space_group_name_H-M   'P 1'
#
loop_
_entity.id
_entity.type
_entity.pdbx_description
1 polymer ?
#
loop_
_entity_poly.entity_id
_entity_poly.type
_entity_poly.pdbx_seq_one_letter_code
_entity_poly.pdbx_strand_id
1 'polypeptide(L)'
;MALTTLRAMAAGGIHDQLGGGFARYSVDERWTVPHFEKMLYDNALLARAYLHGWQASGEGRLLEVCLDTLTWAVREMRGPEGGFYSALDADSEGVEGRFYVWRIAQLREALGADADAAIAWFGATEQGNFRDPHNPEPGLNVLQDRSGPPPQGPPGAKQLTRTPDHAQQPPPEPAARERIRARLLRARSARTRPGLDDKRLTAWNALMISALAETGAHLDERRPAGVEPDMGAALLDAARECAEFVLRDLRDERGRLLRTYSQGRGKIDAYLEDHAFLLEALLALFEATCEERWFEQATALADEIIARFADPERGGFFSTAGEQEPLVARRKELEDTPIPAGGSSAALGLLRLAQLTGEPEYERHAVSVLRLLHEIAPRHPTAFGHLLQAIHWHLAPARPIACPIPASGHAGRALP
;
A
#
# COMPACT_ATOMS: atom_id res chain seq x y z
N MET A 1 18.90 6.33 -3.11
CA MET A 1 18.32 5.23 -3.91
C MET A 1 16.79 5.21 -3.77
N ALA A 2 16.18 5.00 -2.60
CA ALA A 2 14.72 4.94 -2.46
C ALA A 2 13.95 6.11 -3.08
N LEU A 3 14.29 7.36 -2.75
CA LEU A 3 13.64 8.53 -3.34
C LEU A 3 13.77 8.61 -4.87
N THR A 4 14.90 8.17 -5.43
CA THR A 4 15.07 8.12 -6.89
C THR A 4 14.11 7.11 -7.53
N THR A 5 13.92 5.94 -6.89
CA THR A 5 12.97 4.93 -7.34
C THR A 5 11.53 5.43 -7.26
N LEU A 6 11.14 6.03 -6.11
CA LEU A 6 9.80 6.59 -5.93
C LEU A 6 9.48 7.66 -6.98
N ARG A 7 10.42 8.58 -7.26
CA ARG A 7 10.23 9.60 -8.32
C ARG A 7 10.06 8.97 -9.71
N ALA A 8 10.86 7.94 -10.02
CA ALA A 8 10.79 7.27 -11.30
C ALA A 8 9.46 6.51 -11.48
N MET A 9 9.01 5.80 -10.45
CA MET A 9 7.72 5.10 -10.45
C MET A 9 6.55 6.09 -10.54
N ALA A 10 6.58 7.19 -9.80
CA ALA A 10 5.54 8.23 -9.83
C ALA A 10 5.38 8.87 -11.21
N ALA A 11 6.48 9.04 -11.95
CA ALA A 11 6.48 9.60 -13.29
C ALA A 11 6.18 8.57 -14.39
N GLY A 12 6.39 7.28 -14.11
CA GLY A 12 6.21 6.18 -15.06
C GLY A 12 4.77 5.81 -15.32
N GLY A 13 4.55 4.94 -16.29
CA GLY A 13 3.24 4.38 -16.61
C GLY A 13 2.78 3.30 -15.62
N ILE A 14 3.66 2.83 -14.72
CA ILE A 14 3.27 1.95 -13.62
C ILE A 14 2.32 2.64 -12.62
N HIS A 15 2.42 3.97 -12.47
CA HIS A 15 1.44 4.80 -11.79
C HIS A 15 0.35 5.21 -12.77
N ASP A 16 -0.91 4.96 -12.46
CA ASP A 16 -2.03 5.41 -13.27
C ASP A 16 -2.19 6.92 -13.16
N GLN A 17 -1.68 7.66 -14.13
CA GLN A 17 -1.63 9.12 -14.14
C GLN A 17 -3.00 9.80 -14.14
N LEU A 18 -4.08 9.05 -14.42
CA LEU A 18 -5.45 9.58 -14.45
C LEU A 18 -6.25 9.23 -13.20
N GLY A 19 -6.28 7.96 -12.84
CA GLY A 19 -7.13 7.44 -11.79
C GLY A 19 -6.45 7.21 -10.46
N GLY A 20 -5.12 7.27 -10.42
CA GLY A 20 -4.32 6.91 -9.25
C GLY A 20 -4.14 5.41 -9.07
N GLY A 21 -3.33 5.05 -8.11
CA GLY A 21 -2.93 3.69 -7.84
C GLY A 21 -1.87 3.15 -8.80
N PHE A 22 -1.23 2.05 -8.40
CA PHE A 22 -0.11 1.43 -9.10
C PHE A 22 -0.51 0.08 -9.66
N ALA A 23 -0.01 -0.20 -10.86
CA ALA A 23 0.03 -1.55 -11.39
C ALA A 23 1.08 -2.39 -10.64
N ARG A 24 0.94 -3.72 -10.71
CA ARG A 24 1.68 -4.68 -9.88
C ARG A 24 3.19 -4.64 -10.09
N TYR A 25 3.66 -4.61 -11.34
CA TYR A 25 5.08 -4.51 -11.69
C TYR A 25 5.25 -3.88 -13.07
N SER A 26 6.47 -3.40 -13.35
CA SER A 26 6.85 -2.92 -14.68
C SER A 26 7.50 -4.04 -15.47
N VAL A 27 7.18 -4.14 -16.75
CA VAL A 27 7.82 -5.09 -17.69
C VAL A 27 9.07 -4.52 -18.34
N ASP A 28 9.38 -3.24 -18.09
CA ASP A 28 10.59 -2.57 -18.56
C ASP A 28 11.34 -1.86 -17.43
N GLU A 29 12.62 -1.60 -17.64
CA GLU A 29 13.53 -0.96 -16.67
C GLU A 29 13.24 0.53 -16.41
N ARG A 30 12.28 1.14 -17.12
CA ARG A 30 11.99 2.57 -17.10
C ARG A 30 10.66 2.91 -16.45
N TRP A 31 9.96 1.92 -15.93
CA TRP A 31 8.65 2.05 -15.33
C TRP A 31 7.57 2.53 -16.31
N THR A 32 7.77 2.31 -17.64
CA THR A 32 6.87 2.82 -18.68
C THR A 32 5.69 1.90 -18.89
N VAL A 33 5.95 0.62 -19.17
CA VAL A 33 4.93 -0.37 -19.49
C VAL A 33 4.73 -1.27 -18.29
N PRO A 34 3.55 -1.22 -17.64
CA PRO A 34 3.26 -2.12 -16.54
C PRO A 34 2.61 -3.41 -17.04
N HIS A 35 2.63 -4.45 -16.19
CA HIS A 35 1.56 -5.44 -16.15
C HIS A 35 0.37 -4.79 -15.44
N PHE A 36 -0.75 -4.61 -16.14
CA PHE A 36 -1.81 -3.69 -15.75
C PHE A 36 -2.68 -4.11 -14.56
N GLU A 37 -2.45 -5.30 -13.99
CA GLU A 37 -3.10 -5.75 -12.75
C GLU A 37 -2.81 -4.77 -11.60
N LYS A 38 -3.83 -4.43 -10.80
CA LYS A 38 -3.66 -3.60 -9.60
C LYS A 38 -4.02 -4.40 -8.36
N MET A 39 -3.02 -4.64 -7.49
CA MET A 39 -3.20 -5.38 -6.25
C MET A 39 -3.39 -4.44 -5.07
N LEU A 40 -4.27 -4.82 -4.13
CA LEU A 40 -4.51 -4.02 -2.93
C LEU A 40 -3.25 -3.86 -2.08
N TYR A 41 -2.51 -4.96 -1.86
CA TYR A 41 -1.31 -4.96 -1.02
C TYR A 41 -0.19 -4.09 -1.59
N ASP A 42 0.04 -4.11 -2.91
CA ASP A 42 1.05 -3.26 -3.54
C ASP A 42 0.73 -1.78 -3.33
N ASN A 43 -0.54 -1.42 -3.52
CA ASN A 43 -1.00 -0.04 -3.36
C ASN A 43 -0.95 0.43 -1.90
N ALA A 44 -1.25 -0.44 -0.94
CA ALA A 44 -1.13 -0.14 0.48
C ALA A 44 0.33 0.12 0.89
N LEU A 45 1.24 -0.77 0.48
CA LEU A 45 2.66 -0.64 0.81
C LEU A 45 3.30 0.55 0.10
N LEU A 46 2.96 0.80 -1.17
CA LEU A 46 3.45 1.96 -1.92
C LEU A 46 2.92 3.27 -1.34
N ALA A 47 1.65 3.36 -0.96
CA ALA A 47 1.11 4.56 -0.31
C ALA A 47 1.93 4.93 0.94
N ARG A 48 2.23 3.95 1.81
CA ARG A 48 3.12 4.16 2.97
C ARG A 48 4.53 4.58 2.56
N ALA A 49 5.11 3.93 1.55
CA ALA A 49 6.44 4.28 1.06
C ALA A 49 6.50 5.73 0.53
N TYR A 50 5.46 6.19 -0.15
CA TYR A 50 5.32 7.56 -0.64
C TYR A 50 5.10 8.56 0.51
N LEU A 51 4.30 8.22 1.52
CA LEU A 51 4.14 9.01 2.73
C LEU A 51 5.48 9.21 3.43
N HIS A 52 6.20 8.11 3.70
CA HIS A 52 7.51 8.16 4.36
C HIS A 52 8.57 8.87 3.49
N GLY A 53 8.50 8.72 2.17
CA GLY A 53 9.34 9.45 1.23
C GLY A 53 9.14 10.96 1.33
N TRP A 54 7.89 11.42 1.43
CA TRP A 54 7.56 12.83 1.66
C TRP A 54 8.02 13.30 3.03
N GLN A 55 7.76 12.56 4.09
CA GLN A 55 8.22 12.90 5.45
C GLN A 55 9.75 13.09 5.52
N ALA A 56 10.49 12.24 4.81
CA ALA A 56 11.94 12.27 4.79
C ALA A 56 12.53 13.39 3.91
N SER A 57 11.83 13.81 2.85
CA SER A 57 12.37 14.72 1.84
C SER A 57 11.68 16.09 1.77
N GLY A 58 10.43 16.19 2.24
CA GLY A 58 9.59 17.38 2.06
C GLY A 58 9.02 17.54 0.64
N GLU A 59 9.23 16.58 -0.27
CA GLU A 59 8.77 16.67 -1.66
C GLU A 59 7.27 16.47 -1.79
N GLY A 60 6.50 17.55 -2.01
CA GLY A 60 5.03 17.52 -2.12
C GLY A 60 4.49 16.52 -3.15
N ARG A 61 5.21 16.28 -4.25
CA ARG A 61 4.82 15.30 -5.28
C ARG A 61 4.68 13.88 -4.72
N LEU A 62 5.50 13.49 -3.73
CA LEU A 62 5.41 12.17 -3.12
C LEU A 62 4.11 12.04 -2.29
N LEU A 63 3.73 13.10 -1.57
CA LEU A 63 2.45 13.12 -0.88
C LEU A 63 1.26 13.08 -1.85
N GLU A 64 1.31 13.85 -2.96
CA GLU A 64 0.28 13.80 -3.99
C GLU A 64 0.06 12.36 -4.50
N VAL A 65 1.13 11.63 -4.79
CA VAL A 65 1.06 10.24 -5.26
C VAL A 65 0.50 9.31 -4.17
N CYS A 66 0.88 9.51 -2.90
CA CYS A 66 0.28 8.79 -1.78
C CYS A 66 -1.24 8.99 -1.74
N LEU A 67 -1.69 10.24 -1.79
CA LEU A 67 -3.12 10.59 -1.73
C LEU A 67 -3.89 10.12 -2.98
N ASP A 68 -3.31 10.24 -4.17
CA ASP A 68 -3.89 9.70 -5.40
C ASP A 68 -4.10 8.17 -5.29
N THR A 69 -3.14 7.45 -4.69
CA THR A 69 -3.20 6.00 -4.49
C THR A 69 -4.28 5.61 -3.49
N LEU A 70 -4.34 6.27 -2.33
CA LEU A 70 -5.36 5.99 -1.31
C LEU A 70 -6.75 6.39 -1.77
N THR A 71 -6.89 7.53 -2.47
CA THR A 71 -8.16 7.98 -3.06
C THR A 71 -8.65 6.97 -4.11
N TRP A 72 -7.75 6.43 -4.94
CA TRP A 72 -8.09 5.34 -5.86
C TRP A 72 -8.60 4.12 -5.10
N ALA A 73 -7.91 3.68 -4.06
CA ALA A 73 -8.30 2.51 -3.28
C ALA A 73 -9.70 2.69 -2.66
N VAL A 74 -9.96 3.83 -2.03
CA VAL A 74 -11.28 4.13 -1.43
C VAL A 74 -12.39 4.21 -2.48
N ARG A 75 -12.11 4.79 -3.65
CA ARG A 75 -13.10 4.95 -4.74
C ARG A 75 -13.40 3.66 -5.50
N GLU A 76 -12.37 2.83 -5.77
CA GLU A 76 -12.45 1.72 -6.73
C GLU A 76 -12.43 0.34 -6.08
N MET A 77 -11.80 0.21 -4.91
CA MET A 77 -11.55 -1.08 -4.29
C MET A 77 -12.36 -1.31 -3.02
N ARG A 78 -13.06 -0.31 -2.50
CA ARG A 78 -13.85 -0.44 -1.27
C ARG A 78 -15.21 -1.07 -1.56
N GLY A 79 -15.53 -2.14 -0.84
CA GLY A 79 -16.83 -2.79 -0.86
C GLY A 79 -17.86 -2.07 0.04
N PRO A 80 -19.15 -2.32 -0.16
CA PRO A 80 -20.20 -1.67 0.61
C PRO A 80 -20.21 -2.05 2.10
N GLU A 81 -19.58 -3.18 2.45
CA GLU A 81 -19.48 -3.64 3.85
C GLU A 81 -18.31 -2.98 4.61
N GLY A 82 -17.45 -2.21 3.92
CA GLY A 82 -16.31 -1.49 4.50
C GLY A 82 -14.94 -2.06 4.13
N GLY A 83 -14.84 -3.36 3.81
CA GLY A 83 -13.58 -4.01 3.41
C GLY A 83 -13.19 -3.72 1.96
N PHE A 84 -11.90 -3.83 1.66
CA PHE A 84 -11.35 -3.61 0.33
C PHE A 84 -11.21 -4.92 -0.45
N TYR A 85 -11.55 -4.89 -1.72
CA TYR A 85 -11.36 -5.97 -2.69
C TYR A 85 -9.89 -6.26 -2.95
N SER A 86 -9.57 -7.46 -3.46
CA SER A 86 -8.19 -7.92 -3.62
C SER A 86 -7.46 -7.31 -4.80
N ALA A 87 -8.08 -7.31 -5.99
CA ALA A 87 -7.38 -6.91 -7.21
C ALA A 87 -8.33 -6.43 -8.31
N LEU A 88 -7.79 -5.63 -9.21
CA LEU A 88 -8.31 -5.41 -10.56
C LEU A 88 -7.44 -6.18 -11.55
N ASP A 89 -8.07 -6.91 -12.46
CA ASP A 89 -7.41 -7.66 -13.51
C ASP A 89 -6.58 -6.75 -14.44
N ALA A 90 -5.59 -7.31 -15.11
CA ALA A 90 -4.84 -6.63 -16.16
C ALA A 90 -5.67 -6.43 -17.42
N ASP A 91 -6.62 -7.36 -17.67
CA ASP A 91 -7.38 -7.48 -18.90
C ASP A 91 -8.71 -6.75 -18.86
N SER A 92 -9.07 -6.17 -19.98
CA SER A 92 -10.41 -5.70 -20.28
C SER A 92 -10.81 -6.24 -21.65
N GLU A 93 -11.96 -6.92 -21.73
CA GLU A 93 -12.45 -7.59 -22.95
C GLU A 93 -11.41 -8.57 -23.54
N GLY A 94 -10.64 -9.26 -22.67
CA GLY A 94 -9.63 -10.24 -23.05
C GLY A 94 -8.35 -9.64 -23.64
N VAL A 95 -8.11 -8.33 -23.45
CA VAL A 95 -6.91 -7.63 -23.93
C VAL A 95 -6.27 -6.87 -22.78
N GLU A 96 -4.99 -7.17 -22.53
CA GLU A 96 -4.22 -6.52 -21.47
C GLU A 96 -4.05 -5.02 -21.73
N GLY A 97 -4.26 -4.21 -20.70
CA GLY A 97 -4.06 -2.77 -20.73
C GLY A 97 -5.10 -1.97 -21.51
N ARG A 98 -6.06 -2.61 -22.20
CA ARG A 98 -7.06 -1.94 -23.06
C ARG A 98 -7.81 -0.83 -22.34
N PHE A 99 -8.12 -0.98 -21.08
CA PHE A 99 -8.78 0.03 -20.28
C PHE A 99 -7.92 1.28 -20.07
N TYR A 100 -6.59 1.13 -19.98
CA TYR A 100 -5.66 2.17 -19.53
C TYR A 100 -4.97 2.92 -20.67
N VAL A 101 -4.79 2.28 -21.84
CA VAL A 101 -3.99 2.85 -22.96
C VAL A 101 -4.80 3.80 -23.83
N TRP A 102 -4.09 4.71 -24.52
CA TRP A 102 -4.70 5.77 -25.31
C TRP A 102 -4.05 5.91 -26.69
N ARG A 103 -4.87 6.24 -27.69
CA ARG A 103 -4.40 6.72 -28.99
C ARG A 103 -4.45 8.24 -29.02
N ILE A 104 -3.61 8.87 -29.83
CA ILE A 104 -3.63 10.34 -30.02
C ILE A 104 -5.02 10.83 -30.46
N ALA A 105 -5.69 10.12 -31.34
CA ALA A 105 -7.04 10.47 -31.77
C ALA A 105 -8.05 10.52 -30.61
N GLN A 106 -7.97 9.55 -29.67
CA GLN A 106 -8.83 9.53 -28.49
C GLN A 106 -8.52 10.68 -27.53
N LEU A 107 -7.23 11.04 -27.35
CA LEU A 107 -6.84 12.20 -26.55
C LEU A 107 -7.39 13.49 -27.16
N ARG A 108 -7.31 13.66 -28.50
CA ARG A 108 -7.85 14.83 -29.20
C ARG A 108 -9.37 14.92 -29.09
N GLU A 109 -10.07 13.80 -29.27
CA GLU A 109 -11.53 13.74 -29.13
C GLU A 109 -11.98 14.12 -27.69
N ALA A 110 -11.32 13.54 -26.67
CA ALA A 110 -11.69 13.77 -25.27
C ALA A 110 -11.36 15.20 -24.78
N LEU A 111 -10.28 15.81 -25.28
CA LEU A 111 -9.74 17.03 -24.71
C LEU A 111 -9.95 18.29 -25.57
N GLY A 112 -10.14 18.16 -26.88
CA GLY A 112 -10.27 19.32 -27.78
C GLY A 112 -9.08 20.26 -27.67
N ALA A 113 -9.28 21.50 -27.26
CA ALA A 113 -8.21 22.51 -27.17
C ALA A 113 -7.08 22.17 -26.17
N ASP A 114 -7.35 21.34 -25.16
CA ASP A 114 -6.33 20.92 -24.20
C ASP A 114 -5.47 19.74 -24.69
N ALA A 115 -5.76 19.18 -25.89
CA ALA A 115 -5.16 17.92 -26.35
C ALA A 115 -3.65 18.02 -26.55
N ASP A 116 -3.16 19.04 -27.23
CA ASP A 116 -1.73 19.17 -27.54
C ASP A 116 -0.89 19.34 -26.25
N ALA A 117 -1.41 20.10 -25.28
CA ALA A 117 -0.78 20.24 -23.97
C ALA A 117 -0.74 18.90 -23.22
N ALA A 118 -1.80 18.11 -23.28
CA ALA A 118 -1.85 16.80 -22.65
C ALA A 118 -0.93 15.78 -23.35
N ILE A 119 -0.90 15.77 -24.68
CA ILE A 119 -0.02 14.91 -25.48
C ILE A 119 1.45 15.17 -25.12
N ALA A 120 1.83 16.44 -25.05
CA ALA A 120 3.18 16.84 -24.64
C ALA A 120 3.47 16.44 -23.18
N TRP A 121 2.54 16.71 -22.26
CA TRP A 121 2.69 16.38 -20.84
C TRP A 121 2.84 14.88 -20.61
N PHE A 122 1.98 14.05 -21.20
CA PHE A 122 2.03 12.60 -21.04
C PHE A 122 3.06 11.91 -21.95
N GLY A 123 3.71 12.62 -22.86
CA GLY A 123 4.67 12.08 -23.81
C GLY A 123 4.07 11.08 -24.78
N ALA A 124 2.78 11.26 -25.13
CA ALA A 124 2.10 10.40 -26.08
C ALA A 124 2.55 10.68 -27.51
N THR A 125 2.63 9.65 -28.37
CA THR A 125 3.08 9.74 -29.75
C THR A 125 2.16 8.97 -30.71
N GLU A 126 2.18 9.29 -32.00
CA GLU A 126 1.43 8.54 -33.00
C GLU A 126 1.90 7.08 -33.14
N GLN A 127 3.18 6.80 -32.86
CA GLN A 127 3.74 5.45 -32.89
C GLN A 127 3.36 4.65 -31.65
N GLY A 128 3.02 5.33 -30.53
CA GLY A 128 2.78 4.73 -29.24
C GLY A 128 4.04 4.27 -28.51
N ASN A 129 3.89 3.94 -27.24
CA ASN A 129 4.95 3.39 -26.38
C ASN A 129 4.59 2.01 -25.81
N PHE A 130 3.43 1.47 -26.20
CA PHE A 130 2.94 0.17 -25.76
C PHE A 130 2.59 -0.72 -26.96
N ARG A 131 2.98 -1.99 -26.87
CA ARG A 131 2.58 -3.04 -27.81
C ARG A 131 2.26 -4.30 -27.00
N ASP A 132 1.03 -4.74 -27.06
CA ASP A 132 0.64 -6.03 -26.55
C ASP A 132 1.13 -7.12 -27.52
N PRO A 133 1.92 -8.12 -27.07
CA PRO A 133 2.36 -9.24 -27.90
C PRO A 133 1.20 -10.05 -28.51
N HIS A 134 0.05 -10.11 -27.82
CA HIS A 134 -1.12 -10.87 -28.24
C HIS A 134 -2.10 -10.05 -29.10
N ASN A 135 -2.01 -8.73 -29.06
CA ASN A 135 -2.82 -7.82 -29.84
C ASN A 135 -2.00 -6.60 -30.30
N PRO A 136 -1.16 -6.74 -31.35
CA PRO A 136 -0.17 -5.74 -31.77
C PRO A 136 -0.81 -4.55 -32.48
N GLU A 137 -1.75 -3.84 -31.85
CA GLU A 137 -2.31 -2.61 -32.36
C GLU A 137 -1.29 -1.46 -32.27
N PRO A 138 -1.00 -0.73 -33.38
CA PRO A 138 -0.05 0.39 -33.35
C PRO A 138 -0.66 1.63 -32.70
N GLY A 139 0.21 2.53 -32.19
CA GLY A 139 -0.18 3.85 -31.71
C GLY A 139 -0.82 3.88 -30.32
N LEU A 140 -0.69 2.79 -29.53
CA LEU A 140 -1.14 2.74 -28.15
C LEU A 140 -0.12 3.38 -27.20
N ASN A 141 -0.60 4.24 -26.31
CA ASN A 141 0.23 4.94 -25.33
C ASN A 141 -0.21 4.63 -23.90
N VAL A 142 0.73 4.19 -23.07
CA VAL A 142 0.65 4.30 -21.61
C VAL A 142 1.06 5.72 -21.24
N LEU A 143 0.24 6.40 -20.45
CA LEU A 143 0.47 7.79 -20.06
C LEU A 143 1.54 7.86 -18.97
N GLN A 144 2.47 8.82 -19.10
CA GLN A 144 3.55 9.09 -18.16
C GLN A 144 3.53 10.55 -17.76
N ASP A 145 3.97 10.90 -16.57
CA ASP A 145 4.18 12.30 -16.19
C ASP A 145 5.57 12.77 -16.63
N ARG A 146 5.62 13.59 -17.69
CA ARG A 146 6.87 14.17 -18.24
C ARG A 146 7.19 15.56 -17.70
N SER A 147 6.52 16.01 -16.64
CA SER A 147 6.75 17.34 -16.05
C SER A 147 8.08 17.46 -15.29
N GLY A 148 8.63 16.34 -14.82
CA GLY A 148 9.89 16.30 -14.09
C GLY A 148 11.13 16.08 -14.97
N PRO A 149 12.35 16.15 -14.39
CA PRO A 149 13.55 15.69 -15.07
C PRO A 149 13.41 14.21 -15.41
N PRO A 150 14.01 13.74 -16.52
CA PRO A 150 13.94 12.34 -16.90
C PRO A 150 14.50 11.48 -15.75
N PRO A 151 13.88 10.31 -15.45
CA PRO A 151 14.41 9.41 -14.45
C PRO A 151 15.85 9.05 -14.79
N GLN A 152 16.73 9.22 -13.83
CA GLN A 152 18.12 8.78 -13.98
C GLN A 152 18.12 7.25 -13.94
N GLY A 153 18.47 6.61 -15.04
CA GLY A 153 18.68 5.17 -15.07
C GLY A 153 19.80 4.73 -14.10
N PRO A 154 19.92 3.43 -13.81
CA PRO A 154 21.01 2.93 -12.99
C PRO A 154 22.37 3.36 -13.56
N PRO A 155 23.42 3.49 -12.72
CA PRO A 155 24.76 3.88 -13.18
C PRO A 155 25.22 2.96 -14.32
N GLY A 156 25.49 3.54 -15.49
CA GLY A 156 25.89 2.80 -16.69
C GLY A 156 24.78 2.55 -17.73
N ALA A 157 23.53 2.84 -17.43
CA ALA A 157 22.49 2.82 -18.45
C ALA A 157 22.73 3.93 -19.50
N LYS A 158 22.71 3.57 -20.78
CA LYS A 158 22.80 4.57 -21.87
C LYS A 158 21.64 5.54 -21.69
N GLN A 159 21.97 6.82 -21.50
CA GLN A 159 20.97 7.89 -21.53
C GLN A 159 20.26 7.81 -22.89
N LEU A 160 19.00 7.41 -22.85
CA LEU A 160 18.19 7.47 -24.04
C LEU A 160 17.90 8.93 -24.32
N THR A 161 18.42 9.36 -25.45
CA THR A 161 18.09 10.67 -26.03
C THR A 161 16.58 10.83 -26.05
N ARG A 162 16.08 11.86 -25.36
CA ARG A 162 14.74 12.38 -25.59
C ARG A 162 14.55 12.48 -27.10
N THR A 163 13.45 11.97 -27.62
CA THR A 163 13.04 12.33 -28.97
C THR A 163 12.97 13.87 -29.03
N PRO A 164 13.69 14.53 -29.94
CA PRO A 164 13.95 15.98 -29.86
C PRO A 164 12.70 16.87 -29.90
N ASP A 165 11.58 16.37 -30.43
CA ASP A 165 10.42 17.20 -30.77
C ASP A 165 9.48 17.59 -29.62
N HIS A 166 9.53 16.92 -28.45
CA HIS A 166 8.64 17.25 -27.32
C HIS A 166 9.39 17.78 -26.07
N ALA A 167 10.68 18.07 -26.19
CA ALA A 167 11.59 18.32 -25.06
C ALA A 167 11.45 19.71 -24.41
N GLN A 168 10.57 20.60 -24.86
CA GLN A 168 10.63 22.03 -24.48
C GLN A 168 9.29 22.67 -24.10
N GLN A 169 8.18 21.95 -24.04
CA GLN A 169 6.96 22.57 -23.52
C GLN A 169 6.91 22.40 -22.00
N PRO A 170 6.72 23.50 -21.24
CA PRO A 170 6.48 23.39 -19.82
C PRO A 170 5.20 22.57 -19.58
N PRO A 171 5.13 21.83 -18.46
CA PRO A 171 3.91 21.10 -18.14
C PRO A 171 2.73 22.07 -18.00
N PRO A 172 1.50 21.63 -18.27
CA PRO A 172 0.32 22.48 -18.10
C PRO A 172 0.24 23.01 -16.67
N GLU A 173 -0.31 24.21 -16.51
CA GLU A 173 -0.60 24.81 -15.21
C GLU A 173 -1.47 23.88 -14.35
N PRO A 174 -1.38 23.93 -13.01
CA PRO A 174 -2.09 22.99 -12.11
C PRO A 174 -3.58 22.85 -12.42
N ALA A 175 -4.30 23.95 -12.62
CA ALA A 175 -5.72 23.95 -12.97
C ALA A 175 -6.00 23.27 -14.35
N ALA A 176 -5.09 23.36 -15.30
CA ALA A 176 -5.20 22.68 -16.60
C ALA A 176 -4.92 21.18 -16.45
N ARG A 177 -3.96 20.77 -15.61
CA ARG A 177 -3.71 19.35 -15.30
C ARG A 177 -4.94 18.68 -14.69
N GLU A 178 -5.54 19.32 -13.69
CA GLU A 178 -6.76 18.85 -13.03
C GLU A 178 -7.89 18.65 -14.06
N ARG A 179 -8.15 19.66 -14.88
CA ARG A 179 -9.17 19.61 -15.94
C ARG A 179 -8.89 18.51 -16.97
N ILE A 180 -7.63 18.35 -17.40
CA ILE A 180 -7.20 17.28 -18.32
C ILE A 180 -7.45 15.90 -17.71
N ARG A 181 -6.96 15.68 -16.47
CA ARG A 181 -7.15 14.42 -15.75
C ARG A 181 -8.64 14.07 -15.60
N ALA A 182 -9.46 15.03 -15.14
CA ALA A 182 -10.89 14.82 -14.94
C ALA A 182 -11.62 14.46 -16.25
N ARG A 183 -11.29 15.11 -17.39
CA ARG A 183 -11.89 14.82 -18.68
C ARG A 183 -11.49 13.44 -19.19
N LEU A 184 -10.21 13.08 -19.11
CA LEU A 184 -9.72 11.76 -19.53
C LEU A 184 -10.25 10.64 -18.63
N LEU A 185 -10.30 10.85 -17.32
CA LEU A 185 -10.87 9.89 -16.38
C LEU A 185 -12.36 9.62 -16.69
N ARG A 186 -13.12 10.68 -17.00
CA ARG A 186 -14.52 10.55 -17.43
C ARG A 186 -14.64 9.78 -18.74
N ALA A 187 -13.81 10.08 -19.74
CA ALA A 187 -13.81 9.37 -21.02
C ALA A 187 -13.43 7.89 -20.84
N ARG A 188 -12.45 7.60 -19.97
CA ARG A 188 -12.06 6.23 -19.62
C ARG A 188 -13.16 5.46 -18.90
N SER A 189 -13.94 6.12 -18.03
CA SER A 189 -15.04 5.50 -17.29
C SER A 189 -16.16 4.94 -18.18
N ALA A 190 -16.24 5.36 -19.44
CA ALA A 190 -17.17 4.81 -20.42
C ALA A 190 -16.68 3.49 -21.06
N ARG A 191 -15.41 3.09 -20.82
CA ARG A 191 -14.86 1.82 -21.32
C ARG A 191 -15.28 0.66 -20.42
N THR A 192 -15.25 -0.56 -20.97
CA THR A 192 -15.40 -1.77 -20.18
C THR A 192 -14.29 -1.85 -19.12
N ARG A 193 -14.68 -2.00 -17.86
CA ARG A 193 -13.72 -2.08 -16.74
C ARG A 193 -13.01 -3.43 -16.72
N PRO A 194 -11.77 -3.49 -16.18
CA PRO A 194 -11.12 -4.75 -15.84
C PRO A 194 -11.96 -5.58 -14.86
N GLY A 195 -11.75 -6.89 -14.87
CA GLY A 195 -12.33 -7.80 -13.89
C GLY A 195 -11.96 -7.43 -12.47
N LEU A 196 -12.91 -7.55 -11.56
CA LEU A 196 -12.71 -7.28 -10.13
C LEU A 196 -12.65 -8.61 -9.37
N ASP A 197 -11.53 -8.90 -8.70
CA ASP A 197 -11.48 -9.95 -7.69
C ASP A 197 -12.06 -9.41 -6.37
N ASP A 198 -13.32 -9.72 -6.12
CA ASP A 198 -14.13 -9.19 -5.02
C ASP A 198 -13.85 -9.86 -3.66
N LYS A 199 -12.91 -10.79 -3.58
CA LYS A 199 -12.45 -11.34 -2.29
C LYS A 199 -11.85 -10.24 -1.42
N ARG A 200 -12.08 -10.31 -0.12
CA ARG A 200 -11.39 -9.48 0.88
C ARG A 200 -10.47 -10.38 1.67
N LEU A 201 -9.18 -10.11 1.60
CA LEU A 201 -8.16 -10.84 2.35
C LEU A 201 -7.79 -10.07 3.61
N THR A 202 -7.79 -10.73 4.76
CA THR A 202 -7.49 -10.11 6.05
C THR A 202 -6.15 -9.40 6.04
N ALA A 203 -5.08 -10.09 5.62
CA ALA A 203 -3.74 -9.54 5.54
C ALA A 203 -3.67 -8.27 4.67
N TRP A 204 -4.29 -8.28 3.49
CA TRP A 204 -4.21 -7.16 2.57
C TRP A 204 -5.05 -5.96 3.02
N ASN A 205 -6.20 -6.22 3.65
CA ASN A 205 -6.99 -5.19 4.28
C ASN A 205 -6.26 -4.55 5.46
N ALA A 206 -5.54 -5.35 6.25
CA ALA A 206 -4.72 -4.84 7.34
C ALA A 206 -3.60 -3.91 6.86
N LEU A 207 -2.92 -4.23 5.75
CA LEU A 207 -1.94 -3.32 5.14
C LEU A 207 -2.59 -2.00 4.70
N MET A 208 -3.80 -2.06 4.13
CA MET A 208 -4.53 -0.85 3.71
C MET A 208 -5.00 -0.03 4.91
N ILE A 209 -5.48 -0.66 5.99
CA ILE A 209 -5.81 0.03 7.25
C ILE A 209 -4.60 0.81 7.76
N SER A 210 -3.41 0.19 7.79
CA SER A 210 -2.17 0.86 8.22
C SER A 210 -1.86 2.08 7.35
N ALA A 211 -1.97 1.96 6.02
CA ALA A 211 -1.69 3.06 5.10
C ALA A 211 -2.67 4.23 5.26
N LEU A 212 -3.96 3.93 5.42
CA LEU A 212 -5.01 4.93 5.64
C LEU A 212 -4.84 5.62 7.00
N ALA A 213 -4.60 4.85 8.07
CA ALA A 213 -4.45 5.37 9.43
C ALA A 213 -3.23 6.28 9.56
N GLU A 214 -2.06 5.85 9.11
CA GLU A 214 -0.83 6.64 9.17
C GLU A 214 -0.95 7.93 8.35
N THR A 215 -1.51 7.85 7.12
CA THR A 215 -1.68 9.03 6.27
C THR A 215 -2.70 9.99 6.85
N GLY A 216 -3.84 9.47 7.33
CA GLY A 216 -4.92 10.27 7.90
C GLY A 216 -4.46 11.04 9.14
N ALA A 217 -3.79 10.38 10.08
CA ALA A 217 -3.24 11.00 11.29
C ALA A 217 -2.26 12.12 10.96
N HIS A 218 -1.36 11.87 9.99
CA HIS A 218 -0.34 12.85 9.63
C HIS A 218 -0.93 14.10 8.95
N LEU A 219 -2.00 13.95 8.16
CA LEU A 219 -2.70 15.07 7.55
C LEU A 219 -3.51 15.86 8.58
N ASP A 220 -4.06 15.22 9.61
CA ASP A 220 -4.78 15.87 10.69
C ASP A 220 -3.84 16.75 11.53
N GLU A 221 -2.63 16.25 11.80
CA GLU A 221 -1.61 17.01 12.53
C GLU A 221 -0.94 18.13 11.73
N ARG A 222 -0.64 17.90 10.46
CA ARG A 222 0.22 18.75 9.62
C ARG A 222 -0.25 18.79 8.17
N ARG A 223 -1.44 19.30 7.94
CA ARG A 223 -1.97 19.40 6.58
C ARG A 223 -1.19 20.39 5.70
N PRO A 224 -0.55 19.95 4.62
CA PRO A 224 0.09 20.84 3.66
C PRO A 224 -0.92 21.68 2.89
N ALA A 225 -0.46 22.85 2.38
CA ALA A 225 -1.27 23.67 1.49
C ALA A 225 -1.67 22.87 0.23
N GLY A 226 -2.92 22.99 -0.17
CA GLY A 226 -3.48 22.29 -1.36
C GLY A 226 -4.10 20.93 -1.08
N VAL A 227 -4.02 20.39 0.15
CA VAL A 227 -4.76 19.20 0.56
C VAL A 227 -6.13 19.62 1.10
N GLU A 228 -7.19 18.89 0.68
CA GLU A 228 -8.56 19.16 1.12
C GLU A 228 -8.68 19.06 2.65
N PRO A 229 -9.48 19.96 3.29
CA PRO A 229 -9.59 20.02 4.75
C PRO A 229 -9.95 18.70 5.42
N ASP A 230 -10.87 17.96 4.85
CA ASP A 230 -11.44 16.74 5.45
C ASP A 230 -10.73 15.46 4.99
N MET A 231 -9.65 15.55 4.21
CA MET A 231 -8.97 14.38 3.65
C MET A 231 -8.44 13.46 4.75
N GLY A 232 -7.79 14.01 5.79
CA GLY A 232 -7.28 13.23 6.91
C GLY A 232 -8.40 12.45 7.62
N ALA A 233 -9.48 13.14 7.97
CA ALA A 233 -10.65 12.52 8.61
C ALA A 233 -11.29 11.44 7.73
N ALA A 234 -11.44 11.68 6.43
CA ALA A 234 -12.02 10.70 5.50
C ALA A 234 -11.16 9.43 5.38
N LEU A 235 -9.82 9.54 5.39
CA LEU A 235 -8.92 8.40 5.41
C LEU A 235 -9.00 7.62 6.73
N LEU A 236 -9.07 8.31 7.87
CA LEU A 236 -9.26 7.67 9.18
C LEU A 236 -10.60 6.96 9.27
N ASP A 237 -11.68 7.53 8.76
CA ASP A 237 -12.99 6.89 8.74
C ASP A 237 -12.97 5.63 7.86
N ALA A 238 -12.34 5.68 6.68
CA ALA A 238 -12.17 4.50 5.84
C ALA A 238 -11.34 3.40 6.52
N ALA A 239 -10.31 3.77 7.30
CA ALA A 239 -9.52 2.83 8.08
C ALA A 239 -10.35 2.18 9.20
N ARG A 240 -11.14 2.97 9.96
CA ARG A 240 -12.05 2.49 11.00
C ARG A 240 -13.07 1.49 10.46
N GLU A 241 -13.78 1.88 9.39
CA GLU A 241 -14.80 1.02 8.78
C GLU A 241 -14.21 -0.30 8.24
N CYS A 242 -12.99 -0.26 7.67
CA CYS A 242 -12.31 -1.45 7.23
C CYS A 242 -11.90 -2.35 8.42
N ALA A 243 -11.39 -1.78 9.51
CA ALA A 243 -11.05 -2.53 10.71
C ALA A 243 -12.29 -3.16 11.36
N GLU A 244 -13.39 -2.41 11.45
CA GLU A 244 -14.68 -2.91 11.94
C GLU A 244 -15.22 -4.06 11.08
N PHE A 245 -15.11 -3.95 9.75
CA PHE A 245 -15.46 -5.04 8.84
C PHE A 245 -14.62 -6.30 9.12
N VAL A 246 -13.30 -6.18 9.22
CA VAL A 246 -12.41 -7.32 9.51
C VAL A 246 -12.76 -7.97 10.84
N LEU A 247 -12.96 -7.18 11.89
CA LEU A 247 -13.25 -7.69 13.24
C LEU A 247 -14.65 -8.30 13.37
N ARG A 248 -15.61 -7.89 12.54
CA ARG A 248 -17.00 -8.39 12.54
C ARG A 248 -17.19 -9.58 11.61
N ASP A 249 -16.74 -9.47 10.34
CA ASP A 249 -17.11 -10.40 9.26
C ASP A 249 -16.01 -11.43 8.94
N LEU A 250 -14.78 -11.20 9.39
CA LEU A 250 -13.65 -12.12 9.24
C LEU A 250 -13.28 -12.80 10.57
N ARG A 251 -14.30 -13.11 11.39
CA ARG A 251 -14.20 -13.98 12.56
C ARG A 251 -15.23 -15.11 12.48
N ASP A 252 -14.86 -16.31 12.94
CA ASP A 252 -15.79 -17.43 13.09
C ASP A 252 -16.64 -17.28 14.35
N GLU A 253 -17.58 -18.22 14.57
CA GLU A 253 -18.46 -18.23 15.75
C GLU A 253 -17.70 -18.37 17.10
N ARG A 254 -16.44 -18.79 17.05
CA ARG A 254 -15.55 -18.90 18.20
C ARG A 254 -14.66 -17.67 18.38
N GLY A 255 -14.82 -16.64 17.53
CA GLY A 255 -14.04 -15.44 17.51
C GLY A 255 -12.66 -15.58 16.86
N ARG A 256 -12.32 -16.71 16.22
CA ARG A 256 -11.03 -16.92 15.55
C ARG A 256 -11.01 -16.19 14.21
N LEU A 257 -9.87 -15.54 13.93
CA LEU A 257 -9.67 -14.80 12.69
C LEU A 257 -9.72 -15.73 11.46
N LEU A 258 -10.38 -15.26 10.41
CA LEU A 258 -10.48 -15.91 9.11
C LEU A 258 -9.65 -15.17 8.07
N ARG A 259 -9.15 -15.90 7.06
CA ARG A 259 -8.27 -15.37 6.04
C ARG A 259 -8.98 -14.57 4.96
N THR A 260 -10.14 -15.03 4.51
CA THR A 260 -10.82 -14.46 3.34
C THR A 260 -12.31 -14.32 3.55
N TYR A 261 -12.89 -13.27 3.00
CA TYR A 261 -14.32 -13.05 2.90
C TYR A 261 -14.73 -13.02 1.43
N SER A 262 -15.70 -13.81 1.05
CA SER A 262 -16.32 -13.80 -0.27
C SER A 262 -17.72 -14.37 -0.23
N GLN A 263 -18.60 -13.90 -1.11
CA GLN A 263 -19.99 -14.37 -1.19
C GLN A 263 -20.74 -14.26 0.16
N GLY A 264 -20.53 -13.17 0.88
CA GLY A 264 -21.24 -12.86 2.11
C GLY A 264 -20.76 -13.60 3.36
N ARG A 265 -19.60 -14.29 3.34
CA ARG A 265 -19.09 -15.04 4.50
C ARG A 265 -17.56 -15.11 4.56
N GLY A 266 -17.05 -15.16 5.79
CA GLY A 266 -15.66 -15.48 6.07
C GLY A 266 -15.37 -16.97 5.84
N LYS A 267 -14.14 -17.28 5.39
CA LYS A 267 -13.67 -18.63 5.07
C LYS A 267 -12.19 -18.76 5.36
N ILE A 268 -11.74 -19.99 5.59
CA ILE A 268 -10.35 -20.38 5.80
C ILE A 268 -9.79 -19.77 7.08
N ASP A 269 -9.22 -20.60 7.96
CA ASP A 269 -8.53 -20.13 9.15
C ASP A 269 -7.36 -19.23 8.77
N ALA A 270 -7.21 -18.10 9.47
CA ALA A 270 -6.15 -17.13 9.23
C ALA A 270 -4.77 -17.70 9.54
N TYR A 271 -3.78 -17.25 8.78
CA TYR A 271 -2.38 -17.57 8.97
C TYR A 271 -1.68 -16.51 9.85
N LEU A 272 -0.41 -16.72 10.13
CA LEU A 272 0.38 -15.76 10.90
C LEU A 272 0.36 -14.36 10.30
N GLU A 273 0.51 -14.24 8.98
CA GLU A 273 0.53 -12.94 8.29
C GLU A 273 -0.77 -12.15 8.48
N ASP A 274 -1.92 -12.85 8.47
CA ASP A 274 -3.22 -12.21 8.69
C ASP A 274 -3.31 -11.59 10.10
N HIS A 275 -2.84 -12.31 11.12
CA HIS A 275 -2.79 -11.83 12.49
C HIS A 275 -1.76 -10.70 12.68
N ALA A 276 -0.55 -10.88 12.13
CA ALA A 276 0.56 -9.96 12.33
C ALA A 276 0.30 -8.60 11.67
N PHE A 277 -0.20 -8.61 10.43
CA PHE A 277 -0.54 -7.35 9.73
C PHE A 277 -1.72 -6.65 10.41
N LEU A 278 -2.71 -7.41 10.89
CA LEU A 278 -3.84 -6.82 11.62
C LEU A 278 -3.39 -6.25 12.97
N LEU A 279 -2.46 -6.90 13.67
CA LEU A 279 -1.84 -6.33 14.88
C LEU A 279 -1.20 -4.96 14.60
N GLU A 280 -0.36 -4.85 13.57
CA GLU A 280 0.25 -3.58 13.19
C GLU A 280 -0.79 -2.52 12.78
N ALA A 281 -1.84 -2.94 12.07
CA ALA A 281 -2.91 -2.05 11.62
C ALA A 281 -3.73 -1.48 12.79
N LEU A 282 -4.06 -2.31 13.77
CA LEU A 282 -4.80 -1.86 14.96
C LEU A 282 -3.96 -0.95 15.84
N LEU A 283 -2.65 -1.21 15.96
CA LEU A 283 -1.72 -0.29 16.62
C LEU A 283 -1.62 1.05 15.88
N ALA A 284 -1.58 1.03 14.54
CA ALA A 284 -1.59 2.27 13.75
C ALA A 284 -2.89 3.05 13.92
N LEU A 285 -4.05 2.37 13.97
CA LEU A 285 -5.33 3.01 14.29
C LEU A 285 -5.37 3.58 15.70
N PHE A 286 -4.86 2.84 16.69
CA PHE A 286 -4.77 3.33 18.07
C PHE A 286 -3.91 4.59 18.14
N GLU A 287 -2.74 4.58 17.55
CA GLU A 287 -1.84 5.75 17.52
C GLU A 287 -2.47 6.96 16.79
N ALA A 288 -3.27 6.70 15.75
CA ALA A 288 -3.94 7.75 14.98
C ALA A 288 -5.17 8.34 15.65
N THR A 289 -5.88 7.55 16.49
CA THR A 289 -7.21 7.93 16.99
C THR A 289 -7.32 7.99 18.51
N CYS A 290 -6.35 7.41 19.23
CA CYS A 290 -6.39 7.19 20.68
C CYS A 290 -7.63 6.42 21.17
N GLU A 291 -8.30 5.67 20.29
CA GLU A 291 -9.45 4.84 20.65
C GLU A 291 -9.00 3.53 21.30
N GLU A 292 -9.24 3.35 22.59
CA GLU A 292 -8.79 2.22 23.41
C GLU A 292 -9.19 0.85 22.83
N ARG A 293 -10.35 0.76 22.17
CA ARG A 293 -10.83 -0.49 21.55
C ARG A 293 -9.82 -1.11 20.56
N TRP A 294 -9.06 -0.30 19.83
CA TRP A 294 -8.06 -0.81 18.89
C TRP A 294 -6.86 -1.41 19.60
N PHE A 295 -6.46 -0.80 20.72
CA PHE A 295 -5.40 -1.32 21.57
C PHE A 295 -5.79 -2.65 22.24
N GLU A 296 -7.03 -2.77 22.75
CA GLU A 296 -7.55 -4.01 23.31
C GLU A 296 -7.55 -5.15 22.28
N GLN A 297 -8.02 -4.88 21.04
CA GLN A 297 -8.01 -5.87 19.96
C GLN A 297 -6.59 -6.23 19.51
N ALA A 298 -5.66 -5.27 19.48
CA ALA A 298 -4.25 -5.50 19.18
C ALA A 298 -3.60 -6.41 20.23
N THR A 299 -3.87 -6.17 21.52
CA THR A 299 -3.38 -7.00 22.62
C THR A 299 -3.90 -8.43 22.50
N ALA A 300 -5.20 -8.62 22.27
CA ALA A 300 -5.79 -9.94 22.09
C ALA A 300 -5.17 -10.71 20.91
N LEU A 301 -4.90 -10.02 19.78
CA LEU A 301 -4.21 -10.63 18.64
C LEU A 301 -2.76 -11.00 18.93
N ALA A 302 -2.05 -10.18 19.70
CA ALA A 302 -0.68 -10.49 20.11
C ALA A 302 -0.62 -11.76 20.96
N ASP A 303 -1.54 -11.91 21.92
CA ASP A 303 -1.67 -13.11 22.75
C ASP A 303 -2.03 -14.34 21.88
N GLU A 304 -2.92 -14.18 20.91
CA GLU A 304 -3.28 -15.23 19.96
C GLU A 304 -2.09 -15.64 19.08
N ILE A 305 -1.29 -14.69 18.58
CA ILE A 305 -0.06 -14.95 17.81
C ILE A 305 0.91 -15.81 18.64
N ILE A 306 1.15 -15.43 19.88
CA ILE A 306 2.06 -16.17 20.78
C ILE A 306 1.53 -17.58 21.06
N ALA A 307 0.25 -17.69 21.42
CA ALA A 307 -0.34 -18.98 21.81
C ALA A 307 -0.39 -19.99 20.65
N ARG A 308 -0.65 -19.54 19.43
CA ARG A 308 -0.95 -20.42 18.29
C ARG A 308 0.22 -20.65 17.34
N PHE A 309 1.10 -19.67 17.20
CA PHE A 309 2.12 -19.68 16.14
C PHE A 309 3.56 -19.74 16.68
N ALA A 310 3.83 -19.41 17.94
CA ALA A 310 5.19 -19.43 18.48
C ALA A 310 5.84 -20.81 18.41
N ASP A 311 7.14 -20.84 18.08
CA ASP A 311 7.97 -22.04 18.19
C ASP A 311 8.74 -21.99 19.53
N PRO A 312 8.32 -22.78 20.53
CA PRO A 312 8.95 -22.77 21.86
C PRO A 312 10.36 -23.37 21.87
N GLU A 313 10.72 -24.18 20.85
CA GLU A 313 12.01 -24.87 20.82
C GLU A 313 13.10 -24.06 20.10
N ARG A 314 12.73 -23.45 18.95
CA ARG A 314 13.70 -22.81 18.06
C ARG A 314 13.50 -21.29 17.94
N GLY A 315 12.48 -20.75 18.58
CA GLY A 315 12.10 -19.34 18.48
C GLY A 315 11.46 -18.96 17.15
N GLY A 316 10.96 -17.72 17.07
CA GLY A 316 10.17 -17.24 15.94
C GLY A 316 8.79 -17.87 15.88
N PHE A 317 8.14 -17.75 14.72
CA PHE A 317 6.75 -18.16 14.53
C PHE A 317 6.59 -19.04 13.31
N PHE A 318 5.71 -20.04 13.38
CA PHE A 318 5.25 -20.81 12.23
C PHE A 318 4.21 -20.03 11.44
N SER A 319 4.13 -20.25 10.12
CA SER A 319 3.13 -19.57 9.25
C SER A 319 1.70 -20.07 9.50
N THR A 320 1.54 -21.30 10.02
CA THR A 320 0.23 -21.94 10.33
C THR A 320 0.10 -22.24 11.82
N ALA A 321 -1.13 -22.17 12.35
CA ALA A 321 -1.44 -22.53 13.73
C ALA A 321 -1.24 -24.02 14.01
N GLY A 322 -0.96 -24.38 15.26
CA GLY A 322 -0.66 -25.76 15.65
C GLY A 322 -1.85 -26.72 15.54
N GLU A 323 -3.05 -26.18 15.70
CA GLU A 323 -4.31 -26.93 15.66
C GLU A 323 -4.92 -27.05 14.26
N GLN A 324 -4.32 -26.45 13.23
CA GLN A 324 -4.76 -26.59 11.83
C GLN A 324 -4.42 -27.99 11.29
N GLU A 325 -4.97 -28.33 10.12
CA GLU A 325 -4.73 -29.60 9.45
C GLU A 325 -3.22 -29.90 9.40
N PRO A 326 -2.78 -31.09 9.83
CA PRO A 326 -1.36 -31.40 9.91
C PRO A 326 -0.73 -31.44 8.53
N LEU A 327 0.15 -30.49 8.27
CA LEU A 327 1.02 -30.47 7.10
C LEU A 327 2.22 -31.41 7.33
N VAL A 328 2.88 -31.86 6.26
CA VAL A 328 4.11 -32.64 6.34
C VAL A 328 5.17 -31.95 7.20
N ALA A 329 5.23 -30.60 7.14
CA ALA A 329 6.03 -29.78 8.03
C ALA A 329 5.39 -28.40 8.19
N ARG A 330 5.38 -27.86 9.41
CA ARG A 330 5.04 -26.45 9.65
C ARG A 330 6.23 -25.58 9.19
N ARG A 331 5.94 -24.62 8.32
CA ARG A 331 6.97 -23.73 7.77
C ARG A 331 7.02 -22.42 8.54
N LYS A 332 8.19 -21.77 8.51
CA LYS A 332 8.38 -20.37 8.86
C LYS A 332 8.74 -19.61 7.58
N GLU A 333 7.99 -18.59 7.26
CA GLU A 333 8.39 -17.62 6.22
C GLU A 333 9.38 -16.66 6.86
N LEU A 334 10.58 -16.60 6.27
CA LEU A 334 11.70 -15.86 6.83
C LEU A 334 12.02 -14.59 6.03
N GLU A 335 11.72 -14.59 4.74
CA GLU A 335 12.07 -13.52 3.82
C GLU A 335 10.86 -12.63 3.52
N ASP A 336 11.08 -11.32 3.58
CA ASP A 336 10.15 -10.34 3.06
C ASP A 336 10.22 -10.39 1.53
N THR A 337 9.14 -10.84 0.88
CA THR A 337 9.02 -10.89 -0.58
C THR A 337 8.22 -9.66 -1.05
N PRO A 338 7.25 -9.73 -1.97
CA PRO A 338 6.43 -8.55 -2.28
C PRO A 338 5.69 -7.95 -1.09
N ILE A 339 5.34 -8.80 -0.10
CA ILE A 339 4.76 -8.39 1.19
C ILE A 339 5.70 -8.80 2.33
N PRO A 340 5.63 -8.15 3.50
CA PRO A 340 6.38 -8.57 4.67
C PRO A 340 6.14 -10.03 5.03
N ALA A 341 7.13 -10.73 5.54
CA ALA A 341 6.92 -12.03 6.16
C ALA A 341 6.09 -11.88 7.45
N GLY A 342 5.19 -12.82 7.70
CA GLY A 342 4.37 -12.80 8.92
C GLY A 342 5.21 -12.74 10.19
N GLY A 343 6.39 -13.40 10.22
CA GLY A 343 7.34 -13.32 11.33
C GLY A 343 7.97 -11.94 11.52
N SER A 344 8.32 -11.25 10.44
CA SER A 344 8.88 -9.88 10.48
C SER A 344 7.86 -8.88 11.03
N SER A 345 6.62 -8.97 10.55
CA SER A 345 5.51 -8.13 11.00
C SER A 345 5.12 -8.44 12.46
N ALA A 346 5.02 -9.71 12.84
CA ALA A 346 4.78 -10.08 14.23
C ALA A 346 5.84 -9.50 15.17
N ALA A 347 7.13 -9.55 14.78
CA ALA A 347 8.21 -8.98 15.58
C ALA A 347 8.05 -7.47 15.78
N LEU A 348 7.73 -6.72 14.70
CA LEU A 348 7.53 -5.27 14.78
C LEU A 348 6.30 -4.92 15.64
N GLY A 349 5.17 -5.58 15.38
CA GLY A 349 3.94 -5.37 16.14
C GLY A 349 4.11 -5.66 17.63
N LEU A 350 4.75 -6.78 17.98
CA LEU A 350 5.03 -7.15 19.38
C LEU A 350 6.01 -6.18 20.06
N LEU A 351 7.04 -5.66 19.37
CA LEU A 351 7.94 -4.64 19.93
C LEU A 351 7.20 -3.33 20.21
N ARG A 352 6.31 -2.90 19.31
CA ARG A 352 5.47 -1.71 19.54
C ARG A 352 4.56 -1.92 20.76
N LEU A 353 3.92 -3.08 20.84
CA LEU A 353 3.03 -3.42 21.95
C LEU A 353 3.80 -3.52 23.27
N ALA A 354 5.01 -4.10 23.29
CA ALA A 354 5.87 -4.17 24.47
C ALA A 354 6.19 -2.77 25.03
N GLN A 355 6.43 -1.78 24.14
CA GLN A 355 6.67 -0.40 24.58
C GLN A 355 5.43 0.28 25.16
N LEU A 356 4.23 -0.07 24.66
CA LEU A 356 2.97 0.50 25.13
C LEU A 356 2.50 -0.14 26.47
N THR A 357 2.75 -1.43 26.65
CA THR A 357 2.28 -2.18 27.82
C THR A 357 3.31 -2.30 28.93
N GLY A 358 4.60 -2.27 28.59
CA GLY A 358 5.68 -2.65 29.51
C GLY A 358 5.83 -4.16 29.71
N GLU A 359 5.06 -4.99 29.02
CA GLU A 359 5.07 -6.45 29.17
C GLU A 359 6.28 -7.09 28.47
N PRO A 360 7.22 -7.69 29.22
CA PRO A 360 8.47 -8.21 28.64
C PRO A 360 8.27 -9.46 27.79
N GLU A 361 7.12 -10.10 27.87
CA GLU A 361 6.82 -11.30 27.09
C GLU A 361 6.74 -11.00 25.60
N TYR A 362 6.11 -9.90 25.22
CA TYR A 362 6.03 -9.46 23.81
C TYR A 362 7.42 -9.19 23.24
N GLU A 363 8.28 -8.47 23.96
CA GLU A 363 9.66 -8.23 23.53
C GLU A 363 10.45 -9.53 23.40
N ARG A 364 10.32 -10.47 24.34
CA ARG A 364 11.01 -11.76 24.31
C ARG A 364 10.69 -12.54 23.04
N HIS A 365 9.41 -12.61 22.64
CA HIS A 365 8.96 -13.30 21.44
C HIS A 365 9.44 -12.59 20.16
N ALA A 366 9.37 -11.28 20.11
CA ALA A 366 9.89 -10.49 18.99
C ALA A 366 11.40 -10.69 18.81
N VAL A 367 12.18 -10.59 19.89
CA VAL A 367 13.64 -10.80 19.87
C VAL A 367 14.00 -12.22 19.41
N SER A 368 13.16 -13.22 19.67
CA SER A 368 13.39 -14.58 19.15
C SER A 368 13.41 -14.64 17.63
N VAL A 369 12.57 -13.84 16.94
CA VAL A 369 12.60 -13.69 15.47
C VAL A 369 13.88 -12.98 15.04
N LEU A 370 14.21 -11.86 15.68
CA LEU A 370 15.41 -11.08 15.33
C LEU A 370 16.67 -11.93 15.42
N ARG A 371 16.79 -12.78 16.47
CA ARG A 371 17.93 -13.69 16.66
C ARG A 371 18.07 -14.74 15.58
N LEU A 372 17.00 -15.19 14.94
CA LEU A 372 17.07 -16.14 13.85
C LEU A 372 17.73 -15.55 12.59
N LEU A 373 17.59 -14.24 12.38
CA LEU A 373 17.86 -13.61 11.10
C LEU A 373 18.90 -12.48 11.15
N HIS A 374 19.40 -12.12 12.33
CA HIS A 374 20.29 -10.95 12.53
C HIS A 374 21.61 -11.04 11.74
N GLU A 375 22.10 -12.22 11.42
CA GLU A 375 23.34 -12.39 10.64
C GLU A 375 23.11 -12.28 9.15
N ILE A 376 21.95 -12.74 8.66
CA ILE A 376 21.67 -12.80 7.22
C ILE A 376 20.98 -11.52 6.72
N ALA A 377 20.11 -10.90 7.51
CA ALA A 377 19.35 -9.73 7.09
C ALA A 377 20.21 -8.54 6.63
N PRO A 378 21.32 -8.16 7.31
CA PRO A 378 22.18 -7.09 6.82
C PRO A 378 22.93 -7.40 5.50
N ARG A 379 23.10 -8.69 5.19
CA ARG A 379 23.77 -9.13 3.95
C ARG A 379 22.82 -9.11 2.74
N HIS A 380 21.52 -9.25 2.99
CA HIS A 380 20.47 -9.29 1.96
C HIS A 380 19.32 -8.33 2.29
N PRO A 381 19.57 -7.01 2.43
CA PRO A 381 18.60 -6.06 2.98
C PRO A 381 17.31 -5.96 2.17
N THR A 382 17.34 -6.28 0.89
CA THR A 382 16.15 -6.27 0.02
C THR A 382 15.19 -7.42 0.30
N ALA A 383 15.65 -8.50 0.94
CA ALA A 383 14.85 -9.64 1.34
C ALA A 383 14.37 -9.56 2.81
N PHE A 384 14.74 -8.50 3.54
CA PHE A 384 14.46 -8.37 4.96
C PHE A 384 14.08 -6.93 5.36
N GLY A 385 13.45 -6.19 4.44
CA GLY A 385 13.16 -4.78 4.63
C GLY A 385 12.29 -4.49 5.85
N HIS A 386 11.26 -5.29 6.10
CA HIS A 386 10.38 -5.14 7.26
C HIS A 386 11.03 -5.64 8.55
N LEU A 387 11.78 -6.73 8.48
CA LEU A 387 12.58 -7.21 9.61
C LEU A 387 13.62 -6.16 10.05
N LEU A 388 14.26 -5.48 9.11
CA LEU A 388 15.21 -4.40 9.42
C LEU A 388 14.54 -3.22 10.12
N GLN A 389 13.27 -2.95 9.85
CA GLN A 389 12.48 -1.97 10.63
C GLN A 389 12.29 -2.45 12.07
N ALA A 390 11.96 -3.73 12.29
CA ALA A 390 11.86 -4.30 13.62
C ALA A 390 13.21 -4.26 14.38
N ILE A 391 14.31 -4.58 13.72
CA ILE A 391 15.66 -4.46 14.32
C ILE A 391 15.97 -3.00 14.68
N HIS A 392 15.68 -2.07 13.77
CA HIS A 392 15.88 -0.64 14.05
C HIS A 392 15.05 -0.17 15.23
N TRP A 393 13.78 -0.59 15.30
CA TRP A 393 12.89 -0.27 16.42
C TRP A 393 13.43 -0.79 17.76
N HIS A 394 13.89 -2.04 17.79
CA HIS A 394 14.45 -2.66 19.00
C HIS A 394 15.73 -1.97 19.49
N LEU A 395 16.57 -1.50 18.57
CA LEU A 395 17.84 -0.83 18.89
C LEU A 395 17.67 0.68 19.13
N ALA A 396 16.53 1.28 18.75
CA ALA A 396 16.30 2.69 18.97
C ALA A 396 16.05 2.99 20.46
N PRO A 397 16.57 4.12 21.00
CA PRO A 397 16.25 4.51 22.36
C PRO A 397 14.74 4.79 22.48
N ALA A 398 14.12 4.22 23.51
CA ALA A 398 12.70 4.47 23.80
C ALA A 398 12.45 5.98 23.94
N ARG A 399 11.52 6.51 23.14
CA ARG A 399 11.04 7.89 23.27
C ARG A 399 9.67 7.85 23.92
N PRO A 400 9.44 8.47 25.08
CA PRO A 400 8.12 8.54 25.67
C PRO A 400 7.21 9.35 24.73
N ILE A 401 6.11 8.72 24.28
CA ILE A 401 5.05 9.39 23.54
C ILE A 401 3.93 9.66 24.55
N ALA A 402 3.67 10.94 24.84
CA ALA A 402 2.49 11.32 25.61
C ALA A 402 1.31 11.38 24.62
N CYS A 403 0.38 10.42 24.74
CA CYS A 403 -0.92 10.52 24.06
C CYS A 403 -1.85 11.33 24.97
N PRO A 404 -2.34 12.53 24.59
CA PRO A 404 -3.36 13.23 25.36
C PRO A 404 -4.67 12.44 25.22
N ILE A 405 -5.00 11.64 26.22
CA ILE A 405 -6.32 11.01 26.31
C ILE A 405 -7.31 12.16 26.55
N PRO A 406 -8.32 12.38 25.68
CA PRO A 406 -9.38 13.32 25.97
C PRO A 406 -10.04 12.90 27.27
N ALA A 407 -10.17 13.80 28.23
CA ALA A 407 -10.82 13.54 29.51
C ALA A 407 -12.31 13.26 29.29
N SER A 408 -12.65 12.04 28.88
CA SER A 408 -13.98 11.47 29.07
C SER A 408 -14.04 11.04 30.53
N GLY A 409 -14.87 11.72 31.32
CA GLY A 409 -14.91 11.64 32.77
C GLY A 409 -15.10 10.22 33.34
N HIS A 410 -14.00 9.51 33.51
CA HIS A 410 -13.87 8.42 34.47
C HIS A 410 -12.47 8.50 35.07
N ALA A 411 -12.45 8.65 36.38
CA ALA A 411 -11.27 8.89 37.21
C ALA A 411 -10.23 7.77 37.06
N GLY A 412 -9.02 8.14 36.72
CA GLY A 412 -7.77 7.67 37.33
C GLY A 412 -7.49 6.18 37.34
N ARG A 413 -6.81 5.71 36.29
CA ARG A 413 -5.66 4.82 36.54
C ARG A 413 -4.50 5.37 35.69
N ALA A 414 -3.51 5.95 36.38
CA ALA A 414 -2.22 6.20 35.77
C ALA A 414 -1.64 4.85 35.36
N LEU A 415 -1.30 4.72 34.10
CA LEU A 415 -0.48 3.62 33.60
C LEU A 415 0.93 3.80 34.19
N PRO A 416 1.62 2.72 34.59
CA PRO A 416 2.91 2.75 35.23
C PRO A 416 4.03 3.34 34.39
#